data_3e3f05fc0c6bf81e97d6b422cdff1c49
#
_entry.id   3e3f05fc0c6bf81e97d6b422cdff1c49
#
_cell.length_a   1.000
_cell.length_b   1.000
_cell.length_c   1.000
_cell.angle_alpha   90.00
_cell.angle_beta   90.00
_cell.angle_gamma   90.00
#
_symmetry.space_group_name_H-M   'P 1'
#
loop_
_entity.id
_entity.type
_entity.pdbx_description
1 polymer ?
#
loop_
_entity_poly.entity_id
_entity_poly.type
_entity_poly.pdbx_seq_one_letter_code
_entity_poly.pdbx_strand_id
1 'polypeptide(L)'
;MQVFKKICALALAGLLIGCRSTSVTTDSGIYDSISDIDEAAFEAPSSFRVGVLLPLSGDAARYGQGLKQAALMALEDMNNPNLILQFYDTMSTPEGAQEAAENALKQKAQMIIGPLTGTSVRAISDETKAGGVPVVAFSTDSGALQNSVYTLGLLVEEQVNRIIAYAAGRGRRSFALLVPDNSTGIAAARAAVKATAGSEARVVKIAFYPPKSTDFSEIIRQLSDYDRRTGGTNREKNRLKALAAKGAEESVDFDAVLIPESGARLKSAAAMFGYYDVFSPQVKFLGTSVWENTRLNRESTLIGSWYPAMSRTHNAYFNKKYHALFNEYPQSLYAFAYDAVALASALARNNPADIDAAITTGDGFVGISGMFRILPDGKNEHSLDIIEVTRSGDVVVDPAAKKFSAALPENSPESAAQAYDAVPPMIFGKDKSEAERLIFGRTLAGNYDYGAPADGQDNGGGYGFSF
;
A
#
# COMPACT_ATOMS: atom_id res chain seq x y z
N MET A 1 -4.68 35.24 0.99
CA MET A 1 -5.15 35.78 2.26
C MET A 1 -6.18 36.91 2.06
N GLN A 2 -7.05 36.81 1.05
CA GLN A 2 -8.09 37.80 0.77
C GLN A 2 -9.47 37.23 0.39
N VAL A 3 -9.65 35.91 0.41
CA VAL A 3 -10.94 35.25 0.08
C VAL A 3 -11.73 34.87 1.34
N PHE A 4 -11.11 34.82 2.52
CA PHE A 4 -11.77 34.42 3.78
C PHE A 4 -12.51 35.54 4.52
N LYS A 5 -12.52 36.79 4.00
CA LYS A 5 -13.16 37.95 4.66
C LYS A 5 -14.53 38.34 4.13
N LYS A 6 -15.12 37.59 3.19
CA LYS A 6 -16.42 37.98 2.59
C LYS A 6 -17.63 37.12 2.94
N ILE A 7 -17.53 36.15 3.83
CA ILE A 7 -18.65 35.24 4.18
C ILE A 7 -19.24 35.53 5.58
N CYS A 8 -18.64 36.37 6.40
CA CYS A 8 -19.16 36.67 7.77
C CYS A 8 -20.00 37.94 7.91
N ALA A 9 -20.50 38.54 6.83
CA ALA A 9 -21.18 39.84 6.93
C ALA A 9 -22.64 39.87 6.44
N LEU A 10 -23.37 38.74 6.41
CA LEU A 10 -24.77 38.72 5.96
C LEU A 10 -25.71 37.90 6.86
N ALA A 11 -25.58 37.92 8.16
CA ALA A 11 -26.49 37.25 9.08
C ALA A 11 -26.79 38.07 10.34
N LEU A 12 -26.91 39.41 10.24
CA LEU A 12 -27.35 40.23 11.39
C LEU A 12 -28.14 41.48 10.91
N ALA A 13 -29.25 41.26 10.20
CA ALA A 13 -30.23 42.35 10.00
C ALA A 13 -31.61 41.73 9.72
N GLY A 14 -32.41 41.57 10.73
CA GLY A 14 -33.82 41.23 10.52
C GLY A 14 -34.55 40.67 11.73
N LEU A 15 -34.65 41.37 12.83
CA LEU A 15 -35.67 41.09 13.86
C LEU A 15 -35.79 42.29 14.84
N LEU A 16 -36.39 43.39 14.31
CA LEU A 16 -37.00 44.42 15.15
C LEU A 16 -38.26 44.93 14.41
N ILE A 17 -39.39 44.25 14.58
CA ILE A 17 -40.72 44.83 14.28
C ILE A 17 -41.68 44.38 15.38
N GLY A 18 -42.02 45.33 16.25
CA GLY A 18 -43.39 45.58 16.65
C GLY A 18 -44.01 44.73 17.75
N CYS A 19 -43.80 45.05 19.00
CA CYS A 19 -44.80 44.80 20.04
C CYS A 19 -46.05 45.66 19.83
N ARG A 20 -47.16 45.02 19.48
CA ARG A 20 -48.48 45.59 19.67
C ARG A 20 -49.22 44.74 20.69
N SER A 21 -49.42 45.28 21.85
CA SER A 21 -50.23 44.72 22.92
C SER A 21 -51.68 44.69 22.52
N THR A 22 -52.24 43.48 22.37
CA THR A 22 -53.68 43.23 22.43
C THR A 22 -53.96 42.34 23.61
N SER A 23 -54.70 42.89 24.58
CA SER A 23 -55.22 42.16 25.73
C SER A 23 -56.26 41.15 25.26
N VAL A 24 -55.95 39.85 25.45
CA VAL A 24 -56.90 38.76 25.32
C VAL A 24 -57.10 38.15 26.70
N THR A 25 -58.36 38.14 27.11
CA THR A 25 -58.86 37.54 28.35
C THR A 25 -58.54 36.09 28.43
N THR A 26 -57.97 35.70 29.55
CA THR A 26 -57.62 34.33 29.94
C THR A 26 -58.85 33.45 30.07
N ASP A 27 -58.99 32.46 29.21
CA ASP A 27 -59.76 31.25 29.49
C ASP A 27 -58.80 30.20 30.00
N SER A 28 -58.96 29.83 31.29
CA SER A 28 -58.04 28.99 32.04
C SER A 28 -58.34 27.50 31.84
N GLY A 29 -58.25 27.03 30.61
CA GLY A 29 -58.57 25.61 30.32
C GLY A 29 -57.54 24.87 29.44
N ILE A 30 -56.48 25.51 29.00
CA ILE A 30 -55.56 24.87 28.02
C ILE A 30 -54.11 24.66 28.53
N TYR A 31 -53.82 25.14 29.75
CA TYR A 31 -52.46 25.05 30.31
C TYR A 31 -52.16 23.75 31.06
N ASP A 32 -53.14 22.87 31.31
CA ASP A 32 -52.88 21.63 32.06
C ASP A 32 -52.52 20.42 31.13
N SER A 33 -52.46 20.58 29.82
CA SER A 33 -52.11 19.53 28.88
C SER A 33 -50.74 19.68 28.19
N ILE A 34 -49.93 20.68 28.58
CA ILE A 34 -48.54 20.88 28.06
C ILE A 34 -47.47 20.40 29.01
N SER A 35 -47.84 20.02 30.24
CA SER A 35 -46.87 19.46 31.23
C SER A 35 -46.47 18.01 31.01
N ASP A 36 -47.13 17.27 30.07
CA ASP A 36 -46.86 15.89 29.73
C ASP A 36 -46.25 15.72 28.32
N ILE A 37 -45.66 16.74 27.75
CA ILE A 37 -44.63 16.47 26.72
C ILE A 37 -43.46 15.96 27.50
N ASP A 38 -43.41 14.63 27.58
CA ASP A 38 -42.25 13.88 28.00
C ASP A 38 -41.02 14.61 27.41
N GLU A 39 -40.20 15.15 28.31
CA GLU A 39 -38.83 15.57 28.00
C GLU A 39 -37.99 14.31 27.70
N ALA A 40 -38.72 13.21 27.35
CA ALA A 40 -38.20 12.00 26.84
C ALA A 40 -37.49 12.29 25.54
N ALA A 41 -36.23 12.67 25.72
CA ALA A 41 -35.22 12.32 24.78
C ALA A 41 -35.40 12.88 23.36
N PHE A 42 -35.30 14.19 23.18
CA PHE A 42 -34.50 14.63 22.07
C PHE A 42 -33.05 14.24 22.41
N GLU A 43 -32.74 12.95 22.38
CA GLU A 43 -31.37 12.50 22.32
C GLU A 43 -30.82 13.15 21.04
N ALA A 44 -30.04 14.19 21.24
CA ALA A 44 -29.27 14.78 20.15
C ALA A 44 -28.56 13.59 19.48
N PRO A 45 -28.69 13.40 18.17
CA PRO A 45 -28.14 12.25 17.48
C PRO A 45 -26.68 12.09 17.92
N SER A 46 -26.38 10.92 18.48
CA SER A 46 -25.06 10.66 19.09
C SER A 46 -23.99 10.87 18.01
N SER A 47 -23.23 11.94 18.15
CA SER A 47 -22.18 12.29 17.19
C SER A 47 -21.10 11.21 17.20
N PHE A 48 -20.80 10.64 16.02
CA PHE A 48 -19.71 9.69 15.82
C PHE A 48 -18.38 10.45 15.75
N ARG A 49 -17.55 10.30 16.74
CA ARG A 49 -16.29 11.03 16.89
C ARG A 49 -15.14 10.19 16.35
N VAL A 50 -14.35 10.76 15.44
CA VAL A 50 -13.19 10.12 14.83
C VAL A 50 -11.94 10.94 15.12
N GLY A 51 -10.95 10.31 15.75
CA GLY A 51 -9.61 10.87 15.89
C GLY A 51 -8.81 10.64 14.61
N VAL A 52 -8.34 11.71 13.96
CA VAL A 52 -7.54 11.63 12.73
C VAL A 52 -6.10 11.98 13.07
N LEU A 53 -5.25 10.94 13.16
CA LEU A 53 -3.85 11.03 13.57
C LEU A 53 -2.94 11.12 12.36
N LEU A 54 -2.40 12.30 12.08
CA LEU A 54 -1.59 12.56 10.89
C LEU A 54 -0.28 13.28 11.25
N PRO A 55 0.80 13.04 10.50
CA PRO A 55 2.05 13.77 10.65
C PRO A 55 1.90 15.20 10.07
N LEU A 56 1.28 16.11 10.82
CA LEU A 56 1.02 17.48 10.35
C LEU A 56 2.27 18.36 10.46
N SER A 57 3.27 17.93 11.24
CA SER A 57 4.61 18.51 11.36
C SER A 57 5.70 17.43 11.25
N GLY A 58 6.98 17.83 11.22
CA GLY A 58 8.12 16.93 11.06
C GLY A 58 8.35 16.48 9.60
N ASP A 59 9.16 15.42 9.42
CA ASP A 59 9.68 14.99 8.12
C ASP A 59 8.58 14.54 7.13
N ALA A 60 7.48 14.00 7.63
CA ALA A 60 6.36 13.54 6.81
C ALA A 60 5.21 14.57 6.68
N ALA A 61 5.42 15.83 7.13
CA ALA A 61 4.37 16.87 7.17
C ALA A 61 3.68 17.07 5.81
N ARG A 62 4.40 17.00 4.70
CA ARG A 62 3.83 17.13 3.36
C ARG A 62 2.76 16.07 3.10
N TYR A 63 3.02 14.82 3.50
CA TYR A 63 2.05 13.73 3.37
C TYR A 63 0.86 13.93 4.31
N GLY A 64 1.12 14.33 5.55
CA GLY A 64 0.07 14.61 6.53
C GLY A 64 -0.88 15.72 6.11
N GLN A 65 -0.37 16.79 5.52
CA GLN A 65 -1.21 17.87 4.99
C GLN A 65 -2.08 17.41 3.81
N GLY A 66 -1.55 16.63 2.88
CA GLY A 66 -2.33 16.08 1.77
C GLY A 66 -3.41 15.09 2.24
N LEU A 67 -3.10 14.23 3.20
CA LEU A 67 -4.07 13.34 3.84
C LEU A 67 -5.19 14.14 4.55
N LYS A 68 -4.84 15.21 5.27
CA LYS A 68 -5.81 16.11 5.92
C LYS A 68 -6.72 16.79 4.89
N GLN A 69 -6.17 17.28 3.79
CA GLN A 69 -6.95 17.90 2.71
C GLN A 69 -7.95 16.91 2.11
N ALA A 70 -7.52 15.66 1.85
CA ALA A 70 -8.38 14.60 1.33
C ALA A 70 -9.48 14.21 2.34
N ALA A 71 -9.14 14.12 3.64
CA ALA A 71 -10.10 13.84 4.70
C ALA A 71 -11.17 14.94 4.82
N LEU A 72 -10.78 16.21 4.74
CA LEU A 72 -11.71 17.34 4.75
C LEU A 72 -12.59 17.38 3.51
N MET A 73 -12.05 17.03 2.34
CA MET A 73 -12.81 16.93 1.10
C MET A 73 -13.86 15.81 1.19
N ALA A 74 -13.52 14.66 1.80
CA ALA A 74 -14.46 13.58 2.05
C ALA A 74 -15.57 13.99 3.04
N LEU A 75 -15.20 14.68 4.12
CA LEU A 75 -16.17 15.17 5.10
C LEU A 75 -17.22 16.09 4.45
N GLU A 76 -16.76 16.99 3.57
CA GLU A 76 -17.65 17.87 2.79
C GLU A 76 -18.55 17.05 1.85
N ASP A 77 -17.99 16.11 1.09
CA ASP A 77 -18.74 15.30 0.12
C ASP A 77 -19.78 14.38 0.79
N MET A 78 -19.41 13.80 1.95
CA MET A 78 -20.33 12.92 2.68
C MET A 78 -21.47 13.67 3.33
N ASN A 79 -21.31 14.95 3.64
CA ASN A 79 -22.33 15.84 4.24
C ASN A 79 -23.12 15.14 5.37
N ASN A 80 -22.40 14.52 6.31
CA ASN A 80 -22.96 13.77 7.42
C ASN A 80 -22.87 14.59 8.73
N PRO A 81 -23.99 15.15 9.23
CA PRO A 81 -23.97 15.98 10.44
C PRO A 81 -23.59 15.21 11.72
N ASN A 82 -23.69 13.87 11.69
CA ASN A 82 -23.36 13.03 12.84
C ASN A 82 -21.86 12.68 12.90
N LEU A 83 -21.05 13.00 11.87
CA LEU A 83 -19.64 12.70 11.84
C LEU A 83 -18.81 13.90 12.29
N ILE A 84 -17.99 13.70 13.32
CA ILE A 84 -17.06 14.71 13.82
C ILE A 84 -15.63 14.20 13.65
N LEU A 85 -14.82 14.89 12.83
CA LEU A 85 -13.39 14.63 12.69
C LEU A 85 -12.58 15.57 13.60
N GLN A 86 -11.69 15.01 14.40
CA GLN A 86 -10.74 15.73 15.23
C GLN A 86 -9.32 15.37 14.80
N PHE A 87 -8.55 16.37 14.35
CA PHE A 87 -7.20 16.18 13.83
C PHE A 87 -6.16 16.34 14.93
N TYR A 88 -5.24 15.38 15.01
CA TYR A 88 -4.12 15.36 15.95
C TYR A 88 -2.80 15.21 15.19
N ASP A 89 -1.80 15.99 15.56
CA ASP A 89 -0.47 15.93 14.96
C ASP A 89 0.35 14.82 15.60
N THR A 90 0.85 13.88 14.81
CA THR A 90 1.77 12.84 15.26
C THR A 90 3.24 13.27 15.20
N MET A 91 3.53 14.50 14.80
CA MET A 91 4.88 15.09 14.70
C MET A 91 5.88 14.20 13.90
N SER A 92 5.37 13.30 13.06
CA SER A 92 6.15 12.28 12.32
C SER A 92 6.94 11.32 13.23
N THR A 93 6.55 11.15 14.49
CA THR A 93 7.24 10.30 15.48
C THR A 93 6.29 9.31 16.16
N PRO A 94 6.79 8.17 16.67
CA PRO A 94 6.00 7.23 17.46
C PRO A 94 5.46 7.88 18.76
N GLU A 95 6.26 8.70 19.43
CA GLU A 95 5.90 9.36 20.69
C GLU A 95 4.77 10.40 20.47
N GLY A 96 4.88 11.17 19.38
CA GLY A 96 3.81 12.11 18.99
C GLY A 96 2.52 11.38 18.57
N ALA A 97 2.63 10.21 17.96
CA ALA A 97 1.46 9.38 17.65
C ALA A 97 0.79 8.88 18.92
N GLN A 98 1.55 8.47 19.93
CA GLN A 98 1.04 8.04 21.23
C GLN A 98 0.29 9.18 21.94
N GLU A 99 0.88 10.37 22.05
CA GLU A 99 0.23 11.55 22.61
C GLU A 99 -1.06 11.91 21.86
N ALA A 100 -1.03 11.83 20.52
CA ALA A 100 -2.18 12.08 19.67
C ALA A 100 -3.32 11.07 19.94
N ALA A 101 -3.00 9.77 20.09
CA ALA A 101 -3.97 8.73 20.40
C ALA A 101 -4.58 8.91 21.80
N GLU A 102 -3.78 9.17 22.83
CA GLU A 102 -4.27 9.48 24.17
C GLU A 102 -5.26 10.65 24.17
N ASN A 103 -4.92 11.73 23.43
CA ASN A 103 -5.78 12.90 23.34
C ASN A 103 -7.09 12.58 22.59
N ALA A 104 -7.06 11.76 21.53
CA ALA A 104 -8.25 11.29 20.83
C ALA A 104 -9.16 10.45 21.76
N LEU A 105 -8.58 9.53 22.53
CA LEU A 105 -9.31 8.70 23.50
C LEU A 105 -9.94 9.54 24.63
N LYS A 106 -9.21 10.52 25.17
CA LYS A 106 -9.74 11.49 26.18
C LYS A 106 -10.93 12.27 25.63
N GLN A 107 -10.96 12.57 24.33
CA GLN A 107 -12.08 13.22 23.64
C GLN A 107 -13.16 12.24 23.16
N LYS A 108 -13.11 10.99 23.64
CA LYS A 108 -14.11 9.93 23.37
C LYS A 108 -14.21 9.60 21.86
N ALA A 109 -13.09 9.51 21.16
CA ALA A 109 -13.07 8.98 19.82
C ALA A 109 -13.59 7.54 19.82
N GLN A 110 -14.47 7.20 18.86
CA GLN A 110 -15.05 5.88 18.67
C GLN A 110 -14.32 5.10 17.56
N MET A 111 -13.51 5.79 16.79
CA MET A 111 -12.65 5.26 15.75
C MET A 111 -11.44 6.17 15.59
N ILE A 112 -10.30 5.60 15.22
CA ILE A 112 -9.09 6.32 14.85
C ILE A 112 -8.79 6.09 13.37
N ILE A 113 -8.50 7.15 12.62
CA ILE A 113 -7.99 7.13 11.26
C ILE A 113 -6.52 7.57 11.27
N GLY A 114 -5.65 6.80 10.64
CA GLY A 114 -4.21 6.93 10.79
C GLY A 114 -3.70 6.03 11.93
N PRO A 115 -2.43 6.11 12.32
CA PRO A 115 -1.39 6.97 11.77
C PRO A 115 -0.80 6.46 10.44
N LEU A 116 0.23 7.17 9.93
CA LEU A 116 0.81 6.87 8.62
C LEU A 116 1.85 5.76 8.65
N THR A 117 2.69 5.67 9.68
CA THR A 117 3.83 4.75 9.70
C THR A 117 3.60 3.54 10.60
N GLY A 118 4.19 2.38 10.24
CA GLY A 118 4.09 1.18 11.06
C GLY A 118 4.66 1.32 12.47
N THR A 119 5.71 2.15 12.65
CA THR A 119 6.24 2.47 13.98
C THR A 119 5.24 3.23 14.84
N SER A 120 4.56 4.21 14.25
CA SER A 120 3.49 4.96 14.92
C SER A 120 2.27 4.08 15.21
N VAL A 121 1.92 3.14 14.31
CA VAL A 121 0.84 2.17 14.56
C VAL A 121 1.15 1.31 15.78
N ARG A 122 2.37 0.76 15.86
CA ARG A 122 2.79 -0.04 17.04
C ARG A 122 2.75 0.75 18.33
N ALA A 123 3.13 2.02 18.28
CA ALA A 123 3.16 2.89 19.47
C ALA A 123 1.78 3.14 20.10
N ILE A 124 0.70 3.11 19.29
CA ILE A 124 -0.67 3.39 19.79
C ILE A 124 -1.52 2.13 20.03
N SER A 125 -1.04 0.96 19.62
CA SER A 125 -1.86 -0.27 19.54
C SER A 125 -2.37 -0.74 20.91
N ASP A 126 -1.56 -0.68 21.94
CA ASP A 126 -1.96 -1.14 23.27
C ASP A 126 -3.02 -0.25 23.91
N GLU A 127 -2.90 1.06 23.77
CA GLU A 127 -3.81 2.06 24.34
C GLU A 127 -5.16 2.05 23.61
N THR A 128 -5.16 1.98 22.29
CA THR A 128 -6.39 1.92 21.50
C THR A 128 -7.15 0.62 21.73
N LYS A 129 -6.42 -0.49 21.88
CA LYS A 129 -7.00 -1.78 22.26
C LYS A 129 -7.62 -1.75 23.65
N ALA A 130 -6.93 -1.18 24.64
CA ALA A 130 -7.46 -1.02 25.99
C ALA A 130 -8.72 -0.14 26.02
N GLY A 131 -8.77 0.89 25.14
CA GLY A 131 -9.92 1.75 24.95
C GLY A 131 -11.07 1.13 24.13
N GLY A 132 -10.88 -0.03 23.51
CA GLY A 132 -11.86 -0.65 22.60
C GLY A 132 -12.14 0.18 21.36
N VAL A 133 -11.16 0.97 20.88
CA VAL A 133 -11.32 1.89 19.76
C VAL A 133 -10.57 1.33 18.54
N PRO A 134 -11.28 0.97 17.46
CA PRO A 134 -10.65 0.46 16.24
C PRO A 134 -9.82 1.54 15.53
N VAL A 135 -8.71 1.10 14.93
CA VAL A 135 -7.75 1.93 14.21
C VAL A 135 -7.74 1.54 12.74
N VAL A 136 -7.92 2.48 11.83
CA VAL A 136 -7.72 2.32 10.38
C VAL A 136 -6.49 3.12 9.96
N ALA A 137 -5.35 2.45 9.93
CA ALA A 137 -4.04 3.05 9.66
C ALA A 137 -3.72 3.13 8.17
N PHE A 138 -2.89 4.08 7.76
CA PHE A 138 -2.40 4.18 6.37
C PHE A 138 -1.06 3.46 6.16
N SER A 139 -0.62 2.71 7.15
CA SER A 139 0.62 1.94 7.06
C SER A 139 0.48 0.78 6.06
N THR A 140 1.54 0.53 5.30
CA THR A 140 1.70 -0.67 4.46
C THR A 140 2.50 -1.78 5.15
N ASP A 141 2.83 -1.60 6.42
CA ASP A 141 3.56 -2.58 7.24
C ASP A 141 2.57 -3.54 7.91
N SER A 142 2.36 -4.70 7.29
CA SER A 142 1.51 -5.76 7.83
C SER A 142 2.02 -6.34 9.18
N GLY A 143 3.30 -6.15 9.50
CA GLY A 143 3.88 -6.54 10.79
C GLY A 143 3.48 -5.64 11.98
N ALA A 144 2.81 -4.52 11.71
CA ALA A 144 2.30 -3.61 12.75
C ALA A 144 0.85 -3.94 13.16
N LEU A 145 0.20 -4.90 12.51
CA LEU A 145 -1.20 -5.26 12.75
C LEU A 145 -1.39 -6.03 14.06
N GLN A 146 -2.45 -5.69 14.76
CA GLN A 146 -2.95 -6.36 15.97
C GLN A 146 -4.48 -6.37 15.93
N ASN A 147 -5.13 -7.00 16.91
CA ASN A 147 -6.60 -6.99 17.01
C ASN A 147 -7.14 -5.56 17.04
N SER A 148 -8.18 -5.29 16.27
CA SER A 148 -8.81 -3.96 16.09
C SER A 148 -7.90 -2.89 15.48
N VAL A 149 -6.76 -3.29 14.90
CA VAL A 149 -5.88 -2.42 14.10
C VAL A 149 -5.89 -2.91 12.66
N TYR A 150 -6.41 -2.10 11.79
CA TYR A 150 -6.62 -2.37 10.36
C TYR A 150 -5.76 -1.47 9.51
N THR A 151 -5.36 -1.95 8.33
CA THR A 151 -4.72 -1.09 7.33
C THR A 151 -5.72 -0.67 6.26
N LEU A 152 -5.49 0.49 5.70
CA LEU A 152 -6.11 0.95 4.46
C LEU A 152 -5.02 1.59 3.60
N GLY A 153 -4.42 0.77 2.74
CA GLY A 153 -3.30 1.14 1.89
C GLY A 153 -2.97 0.03 0.92
N LEU A 154 -2.10 0.28 -0.06
CA LEU A 154 -1.68 -0.76 -1.00
C LEU A 154 -0.58 -1.62 -0.37
N LEU A 155 -0.95 -2.74 0.22
CA LEU A 155 0.02 -3.70 0.74
C LEU A 155 0.90 -4.25 -0.38
N VAL A 156 2.19 -4.40 -0.11
CA VAL A 156 3.15 -4.93 -1.09
C VAL A 156 2.77 -6.35 -1.52
N GLU A 157 2.33 -7.16 -0.57
CA GLU A 157 1.93 -8.56 -0.79
C GLU A 157 0.77 -8.65 -1.78
N GLU A 158 -0.23 -7.80 -1.63
CA GLU A 158 -1.39 -7.74 -2.52
C GLU A 158 -1.00 -7.35 -3.94
N GLN A 159 -0.17 -6.32 -4.08
CA GLN A 159 0.32 -5.84 -5.36
C GLN A 159 1.14 -6.92 -6.09
N VAL A 160 2.03 -7.59 -5.36
CA VAL A 160 2.85 -8.68 -5.90
C VAL A 160 2.00 -9.87 -6.30
N ASN A 161 1.04 -10.28 -5.47
CA ASN A 161 0.09 -11.33 -5.82
C ASN A 161 -0.67 -10.99 -7.12
N ARG A 162 -1.17 -9.76 -7.24
CA ARG A 162 -1.91 -9.29 -8.42
C ARG A 162 -1.07 -9.32 -9.69
N ILE A 163 0.16 -8.79 -9.64
CA ILE A 163 1.01 -8.70 -10.84
C ILE A 163 1.61 -10.05 -11.24
N ILE A 164 1.99 -10.90 -10.28
CA ILE A 164 2.49 -12.25 -10.57
C ILE A 164 1.37 -13.10 -11.18
N ALA A 165 0.16 -13.08 -10.60
CA ALA A 165 -0.99 -13.80 -11.15
C ALA A 165 -1.32 -13.36 -12.58
N TYR A 166 -1.31 -12.05 -12.86
CA TYR A 166 -1.52 -11.52 -14.20
C TYR A 166 -0.43 -11.98 -15.18
N ALA A 167 0.85 -11.85 -14.80
CA ALA A 167 1.98 -12.24 -15.64
C ALA A 167 1.98 -13.75 -15.91
N ALA A 168 1.69 -14.57 -14.90
CA ALA A 168 1.55 -16.02 -15.04
C ALA A 168 0.40 -16.40 -15.98
N GLY A 169 -0.75 -15.71 -15.87
CA GLY A 169 -1.88 -15.85 -16.80
C GLY A 169 -1.56 -15.45 -18.25
N ARG A 170 -0.52 -14.63 -18.45
CA ARG A 170 0.03 -14.25 -19.78
C ARG A 170 1.20 -15.11 -20.23
N GLY A 171 1.42 -16.26 -19.58
CA GLY A 171 2.39 -17.26 -19.98
C GLY A 171 3.80 -17.06 -19.39
N ARG A 172 4.00 -16.12 -18.46
CA ARG A 172 5.29 -16.01 -17.74
C ARG A 172 5.37 -17.09 -16.69
N ARG A 173 6.47 -17.86 -16.69
CA ARG A 173 6.65 -19.05 -15.84
C ARG A 173 7.82 -18.93 -14.87
N SER A 174 8.85 -18.17 -15.22
CA SER A 174 10.07 -18.02 -14.43
C SER A 174 10.28 -16.56 -14.02
N PHE A 175 10.28 -16.31 -12.72
CA PHE A 175 10.34 -14.98 -12.14
C PHE A 175 11.68 -14.77 -11.44
N ALA A 176 12.34 -13.65 -11.74
CA ALA A 176 13.42 -13.09 -10.93
C ALA A 176 12.90 -11.91 -10.10
N LEU A 177 13.50 -11.67 -8.96
CA LEU A 177 13.20 -10.54 -8.09
C LEU A 177 14.46 -9.73 -7.84
N LEU A 178 14.38 -8.42 -7.98
CA LEU A 178 15.40 -7.47 -7.53
C LEU A 178 14.77 -6.61 -6.44
N VAL A 179 15.06 -6.88 -5.18
CA VAL A 179 14.35 -6.33 -4.02
C VAL A 179 15.31 -5.68 -3.00
N PRO A 180 14.91 -4.61 -2.29
CA PRO A 180 15.72 -4.04 -1.22
C PRO A 180 15.85 -5.01 -0.03
N ASP A 181 16.99 -5.01 0.64
CA ASP A 181 17.20 -5.80 1.87
C ASP A 181 16.59 -5.09 3.08
N ASN A 182 15.26 -5.09 3.12
CA ASN A 182 14.43 -4.56 4.21
C ASN A 182 13.08 -5.30 4.27
N SER A 183 12.20 -4.89 5.20
CA SER A 183 10.86 -5.49 5.37
C SER A 183 10.04 -5.51 4.09
N THR A 184 10.06 -4.45 3.30
CA THR A 184 9.32 -4.34 2.03
C THR A 184 9.81 -5.36 1.00
N GLY A 185 11.13 -5.51 0.83
CA GLY A 185 11.68 -6.47 -0.12
C GLY A 185 11.45 -7.92 0.32
N ILE A 186 11.54 -8.20 1.63
CA ILE A 186 11.22 -9.51 2.19
C ILE A 186 9.73 -9.84 1.99
N ALA A 187 8.82 -8.88 2.24
CA ALA A 187 7.40 -9.05 2.00
C ALA A 187 7.08 -9.31 0.51
N ALA A 188 7.74 -8.58 -0.40
CA ALA A 188 7.62 -8.80 -1.84
C ALA A 188 8.10 -10.20 -2.26
N ALA A 189 9.25 -10.64 -1.76
CA ALA A 189 9.79 -11.96 -2.05
C ALA A 189 8.88 -13.08 -1.51
N ARG A 190 8.40 -12.93 -0.28
CA ARG A 190 7.45 -13.87 0.33
C ARG A 190 6.15 -13.97 -0.47
N ALA A 191 5.59 -12.84 -0.88
CA ALA A 191 4.37 -12.80 -1.68
C ALA A 191 4.55 -13.47 -3.05
N ALA A 192 5.66 -13.19 -3.75
CA ALA A 192 5.96 -13.80 -5.05
C ALA A 192 6.11 -15.32 -4.96
N VAL A 193 6.80 -15.82 -3.94
CA VAL A 193 6.96 -17.25 -3.68
C VAL A 193 5.60 -17.91 -3.37
N LYS A 194 4.77 -17.29 -2.52
CA LYS A 194 3.42 -17.78 -2.22
C LYS A 194 2.51 -17.78 -3.44
N ALA A 195 2.56 -16.71 -4.25
CA ALA A 195 1.73 -16.59 -5.45
C ALA A 195 2.06 -17.65 -6.53
N THR A 196 3.29 -18.16 -6.54
CA THR A 196 3.75 -19.15 -7.50
C THR A 196 3.74 -20.59 -6.95
N ALA A 197 3.59 -20.77 -5.64
CA ALA A 197 3.55 -22.10 -5.03
C ALA A 197 2.35 -22.91 -5.54
N GLY A 198 2.61 -24.15 -5.94
CA GLY A 198 1.58 -25.06 -6.46
C GLY A 198 1.10 -24.75 -7.89
N SER A 199 1.78 -23.85 -8.61
CA SER A 199 1.53 -23.53 -10.02
C SER A 199 2.71 -23.95 -10.91
N GLU A 200 2.54 -23.81 -12.23
CA GLU A 200 3.65 -24.00 -13.19
C GLU A 200 4.66 -22.84 -13.16
N ALA A 201 4.29 -21.73 -12.54
CA ALA A 201 5.16 -20.58 -12.40
C ALA A 201 6.05 -20.73 -11.16
N ARG A 202 7.28 -20.20 -11.22
CA ARG A 202 8.26 -20.27 -10.13
C ARG A 202 9.07 -18.99 -10.02
N VAL A 203 9.42 -18.63 -8.80
CA VAL A 203 10.53 -17.71 -8.53
C VAL A 203 11.83 -18.51 -8.65
N VAL A 204 12.68 -18.14 -9.60
CA VAL A 204 13.95 -18.84 -9.86
C VAL A 204 15.13 -18.12 -9.25
N LYS A 205 15.05 -16.79 -9.08
CA LYS A 205 16.13 -15.97 -8.53
C LYS A 205 15.59 -14.85 -7.65
N ILE A 206 16.30 -14.57 -6.55
CA ILE A 206 16.01 -13.42 -5.68
C ILE A 206 17.33 -12.70 -5.40
N ALA A 207 17.42 -11.43 -5.79
CA ALA A 207 18.57 -10.57 -5.56
C ALA A 207 18.20 -9.46 -4.56
N PHE A 208 18.89 -9.46 -3.43
CA PHE A 208 18.75 -8.42 -2.41
C PHE A 208 19.85 -7.36 -2.60
N TYR A 209 19.46 -6.10 -2.54
CA TYR A 209 20.40 -4.98 -2.57
C TYR A 209 20.23 -4.08 -1.35
N PRO A 210 21.32 -3.43 -0.88
CA PRO A 210 21.25 -2.51 0.27
C PRO A 210 20.22 -1.41 0.06
N PRO A 211 19.31 -1.09 1.00
CA PRO A 211 18.19 -0.18 0.80
C PRO A 211 18.57 1.24 0.33
N LYS A 212 19.81 1.67 0.60
CA LYS A 212 20.32 2.99 0.18
C LYS A 212 21.21 2.94 -1.07
N SER A 213 21.41 1.75 -1.67
CA SER A 213 22.27 1.62 -2.86
C SER A 213 21.67 2.37 -4.05
N THR A 214 22.51 3.03 -4.81
CA THR A 214 22.23 3.63 -6.11
C THR A 214 22.94 2.91 -7.25
N ASP A 215 23.88 2.02 -6.93
CA ASP A 215 24.59 1.15 -7.86
C ASP A 215 24.01 -0.26 -7.81
N PHE A 216 23.54 -0.73 -8.95
CA PHE A 216 22.93 -2.04 -9.16
C PHE A 216 23.79 -2.93 -10.08
N SER A 217 25.00 -2.48 -10.47
CA SER A 217 25.80 -3.12 -11.51
C SER A 217 26.10 -4.58 -11.16
N GLU A 218 26.72 -4.82 -10.01
CA GLU A 218 27.15 -6.17 -9.65
C GLU A 218 25.98 -7.11 -9.37
N ILE A 219 24.96 -6.65 -8.63
CA ILE A 219 23.81 -7.48 -8.29
C ILE A 219 22.98 -7.87 -9.53
N ILE A 220 22.83 -6.97 -10.53
CA ILE A 220 22.13 -7.28 -11.78
C ILE A 220 23.00 -8.14 -12.69
N ARG A 221 24.32 -7.95 -12.70
CA ARG A 221 25.26 -8.82 -13.43
C ARG A 221 25.12 -10.27 -12.98
N GLN A 222 25.09 -10.51 -11.66
CA GLN A 222 24.86 -11.84 -11.07
C GLN A 222 23.47 -12.38 -11.38
N LEU A 223 22.42 -11.57 -11.15
CA LEU A 223 21.04 -11.95 -11.39
C LEU A 223 20.80 -12.39 -12.85
N SER A 224 21.42 -11.67 -13.80
CA SER A 224 21.29 -11.93 -15.25
C SER A 224 22.25 -13.02 -15.77
N ASP A 225 23.09 -13.63 -14.94
CA ASP A 225 24.15 -14.58 -15.35
C ASP A 225 25.02 -14.03 -16.49
N TYR A 226 25.33 -12.73 -16.46
CA TYR A 226 25.95 -12.06 -17.59
C TYR A 226 27.26 -12.74 -18.04
N ASP A 227 28.14 -13.09 -17.10
CA ASP A 227 29.42 -13.75 -17.42
C ASP A 227 29.24 -15.12 -18.06
N ARG A 228 28.27 -15.89 -17.57
CA ARG A 228 27.93 -17.21 -18.15
C ARG A 228 27.39 -17.04 -19.57
N ARG A 229 26.56 -16.04 -19.82
CA ARG A 229 25.95 -15.76 -21.12
C ARG A 229 26.94 -15.19 -22.14
N THR A 230 27.92 -14.39 -21.68
CA THR A 230 28.88 -13.72 -22.57
C THR A 230 30.22 -14.43 -22.69
N GLY A 231 30.43 -15.50 -21.92
CA GLY A 231 31.64 -16.31 -21.97
C GLY A 231 32.83 -15.72 -21.21
N GLY A 232 32.62 -15.35 -19.96
CA GLY A 232 33.66 -14.84 -19.07
C GLY A 232 34.85 -15.77 -18.88
N THR A 233 34.63 -17.10 -18.91
CA THR A 233 35.66 -18.12 -18.84
C THR A 233 35.87 -18.87 -20.16
N ASN A 234 37.00 -19.55 -20.35
CA ASN A 234 37.24 -20.37 -21.53
C ASN A 234 36.21 -21.53 -21.67
N ARG A 235 35.74 -22.08 -20.54
CA ARG A 235 34.71 -23.11 -20.52
C ARG A 235 33.40 -22.56 -21.05
N GLU A 236 33.00 -21.37 -20.63
CA GLU A 236 31.78 -20.70 -21.09
C GLU A 236 31.87 -20.32 -22.57
N LYS A 237 33.00 -19.77 -23.01
CA LYS A 237 33.24 -19.49 -24.43
C LYS A 237 33.10 -20.73 -25.32
N ASN A 238 33.61 -21.88 -24.88
CA ASN A 238 33.47 -23.15 -25.63
C ASN A 238 32.03 -23.65 -25.63
N ARG A 239 31.31 -23.47 -24.51
CA ARG A 239 29.88 -23.81 -24.42
C ARG A 239 29.04 -22.91 -25.34
N LEU A 240 29.28 -21.61 -25.36
CA LEU A 240 28.60 -20.68 -26.24
C LEU A 240 28.83 -20.99 -27.74
N LYS A 241 30.09 -21.33 -28.11
CA LYS A 241 30.39 -21.79 -29.47
C LYS A 241 29.60 -23.03 -29.86
N ALA A 242 29.46 -24.02 -28.94
CA ALA A 242 28.70 -25.23 -29.17
C ALA A 242 27.20 -24.95 -29.26
N LEU A 243 26.63 -23.98 -28.55
CA LEU A 243 25.25 -23.52 -28.63
C LEU A 243 24.99 -22.82 -29.98
N ALA A 244 25.85 -21.85 -30.34
CA ALA A 244 25.75 -21.11 -31.57
C ALA A 244 25.83 -22.04 -32.81
N ALA A 245 26.64 -23.10 -32.75
CA ALA A 245 26.71 -24.13 -33.79
C ALA A 245 25.38 -24.93 -33.96
N LYS A 246 24.52 -24.90 -32.92
CA LYS A 246 23.17 -25.50 -32.91
C LYS A 246 22.08 -24.48 -33.22
N GLY A 247 22.43 -23.24 -33.57
CA GLY A 247 21.47 -22.14 -33.80
C GLY A 247 20.75 -21.67 -32.53
N ALA A 248 21.31 -21.93 -31.34
CA ALA A 248 20.75 -21.51 -30.07
C ALA A 248 21.56 -20.33 -29.49
N GLU A 249 20.85 -19.35 -28.96
CA GLU A 249 21.44 -18.23 -28.21
C GLU A 249 21.25 -18.44 -26.71
N GLU A 250 22.21 -17.98 -25.94
CA GLU A 250 22.12 -18.03 -24.48
C GLU A 250 21.26 -16.86 -23.98
N SER A 251 20.15 -17.17 -23.35
CA SER A 251 19.25 -16.20 -22.71
C SER A 251 19.33 -16.30 -21.18
N VAL A 252 18.76 -15.32 -20.48
CA VAL A 252 18.50 -15.45 -19.03
C VAL A 252 17.50 -16.59 -18.77
N ASP A 253 17.54 -17.14 -17.57
CA ASP A 253 16.68 -18.27 -17.16
C ASP A 253 15.34 -17.83 -16.53
N PHE A 254 15.02 -16.55 -16.64
CA PHE A 254 13.74 -15.97 -16.22
C PHE A 254 13.08 -15.20 -17.37
N ASP A 255 11.76 -15.20 -17.39
CA ASP A 255 10.95 -14.51 -18.40
C ASP A 255 10.22 -13.29 -17.84
N ALA A 256 10.33 -13.04 -16.52
CA ALA A 256 9.87 -11.81 -15.88
C ALA A 256 10.77 -11.44 -14.69
N VAL A 257 10.89 -10.14 -14.42
CA VAL A 257 11.62 -9.61 -13.25
C VAL A 257 10.78 -8.59 -12.51
N LEU A 258 10.59 -8.80 -11.19
CA LEU A 258 9.88 -7.89 -10.30
C LEU A 258 10.88 -6.91 -9.65
N ILE A 259 10.57 -5.60 -9.74
CA ILE A 259 11.39 -4.52 -9.20
C ILE A 259 10.48 -3.56 -8.42
N PRO A 260 10.27 -3.74 -7.11
CA PRO A 260 9.44 -2.85 -6.27
C PRO A 260 10.23 -1.61 -5.85
N GLU A 261 10.77 -0.87 -6.81
CA GLU A 261 11.57 0.34 -6.62
C GLU A 261 10.96 1.49 -7.42
N SER A 262 11.33 2.73 -7.14
CA SER A 262 10.76 3.92 -7.79
C SER A 262 11.81 4.98 -8.14
N GLY A 263 11.38 6.00 -8.88
CA GLY A 263 12.17 7.19 -9.15
C GLY A 263 13.47 6.92 -9.88
N ALA A 264 14.53 7.62 -9.46
CA ALA A 264 15.86 7.51 -10.08
C ALA A 264 16.49 6.12 -9.92
N ARG A 265 16.20 5.44 -8.81
CA ARG A 265 16.76 4.11 -8.52
C ARG A 265 16.16 3.06 -9.45
N LEU A 266 14.85 3.08 -9.71
CA LEU A 266 14.22 2.23 -10.70
C LEU A 266 14.84 2.42 -12.09
N LYS A 267 15.07 3.69 -12.49
CA LYS A 267 15.70 4.01 -13.78
C LYS A 267 17.13 3.52 -13.87
N SER A 268 17.91 3.65 -12.78
CA SER A 268 19.26 3.11 -12.70
C SER A 268 19.27 1.58 -12.83
N ALA A 269 18.39 0.88 -12.11
CA ALA A 269 18.26 -0.57 -12.23
C ALA A 269 17.86 -1.00 -13.66
N ALA A 270 16.87 -0.33 -14.25
CA ALA A 270 16.42 -0.60 -15.63
C ALA A 270 17.54 -0.39 -16.66
N ALA A 271 18.34 0.68 -16.51
CA ALA A 271 19.49 0.93 -17.38
C ALA A 271 20.55 -0.19 -17.24
N MET A 272 20.79 -0.69 -16.02
CA MET A 272 21.72 -1.80 -15.80
C MET A 272 21.23 -3.12 -16.39
N PHE A 273 19.93 -3.42 -16.32
CA PHE A 273 19.37 -4.57 -17.03
C PHE A 273 19.62 -4.45 -18.53
N GLY A 274 19.38 -3.27 -19.13
CA GLY A 274 19.66 -3.03 -20.53
C GLY A 274 21.15 -3.17 -20.86
N TYR A 275 22.05 -2.71 -19.98
CA TYR A 275 23.50 -2.86 -20.15
C TYR A 275 23.93 -4.34 -20.14
N TYR A 276 23.25 -5.20 -19.39
CA TYR A 276 23.52 -6.64 -19.32
C TYR A 276 22.64 -7.46 -20.27
N ASP A 277 22.14 -6.86 -21.36
CA ASP A 277 21.37 -7.53 -22.41
C ASP A 277 20.09 -8.21 -21.92
N VAL A 278 19.36 -7.57 -21.01
CA VAL A 278 18.05 -8.00 -20.54
C VAL A 278 17.01 -6.98 -20.96
N PHE A 279 16.16 -7.33 -21.93
CA PHE A 279 15.22 -6.41 -22.56
C PHE A 279 13.79 -6.97 -22.62
N SER A 280 12.81 -6.06 -22.64
CA SER A 280 11.45 -6.33 -23.11
C SER A 280 11.46 -6.48 -24.67
N PRO A 281 10.70 -7.42 -25.26
CA PRO A 281 9.65 -8.23 -24.64
C PRO A 281 10.11 -9.60 -24.12
N GLN A 282 11.38 -10.00 -24.32
CA GLN A 282 11.89 -11.32 -23.91
C GLN A 282 11.71 -11.48 -22.39
N VAL A 283 12.15 -10.50 -21.62
CA VAL A 283 11.93 -10.42 -20.18
C VAL A 283 10.91 -9.34 -19.89
N LYS A 284 9.82 -9.68 -19.23
CA LYS A 284 8.80 -8.73 -18.80
C LYS A 284 9.21 -8.08 -17.47
N PHE A 285 9.35 -6.77 -17.46
CA PHE A 285 9.57 -6.03 -16.22
C PHE A 285 8.24 -5.81 -15.50
N LEU A 286 8.24 -6.10 -14.21
CA LEU A 286 7.08 -5.99 -13.33
C LEU A 286 7.40 -5.02 -12.20
N GLY A 287 6.45 -4.17 -11.86
CA GLY A 287 6.56 -3.22 -10.76
C GLY A 287 5.47 -3.36 -9.73
N THR A 288 5.46 -2.41 -8.81
CA THR A 288 4.37 -2.14 -7.87
C THR A 288 3.81 -0.74 -8.13
N SER A 289 2.77 -0.33 -7.44
CA SER A 289 2.13 0.99 -7.62
C SER A 289 3.06 2.18 -7.42
N VAL A 290 4.22 2.00 -6.79
CA VAL A 290 5.25 3.05 -6.66
C VAL A 290 5.80 3.51 -8.02
N TRP A 291 5.57 2.74 -9.10
CA TRP A 291 5.92 3.12 -10.45
C TRP A 291 5.05 4.25 -11.01
N GLU A 292 3.82 4.40 -10.54
CA GLU A 292 2.84 5.38 -11.03
C GLU A 292 3.37 6.81 -10.98
N ASN A 293 4.16 7.14 -9.95
CA ASN A 293 4.75 8.48 -9.77
C ASN A 293 6.09 8.68 -10.51
N THR A 294 6.54 7.68 -11.27
CA THR A 294 7.80 7.73 -12.03
C THR A 294 7.49 7.86 -13.52
N ARG A 295 8.02 8.89 -14.17
CA ARG A 295 7.86 9.05 -15.63
C ARG A 295 8.68 7.98 -16.36
N LEU A 296 8.05 6.83 -16.68
CA LEU A 296 8.69 5.66 -17.28
C LEU A 296 8.62 5.62 -18.81
N ASN A 297 7.78 6.42 -19.43
CA ASN A 297 7.54 6.44 -20.87
C ASN A 297 8.76 6.83 -21.73
N ARG A 298 9.84 7.29 -21.11
CA ARG A 298 11.13 7.60 -21.75
C ARG A 298 12.22 6.54 -21.51
N GLU A 299 11.96 5.58 -20.66
CA GLU A 299 12.91 4.52 -20.31
C GLU A 299 12.69 3.32 -21.23
N SER A 300 13.52 3.19 -22.27
CA SER A 300 13.34 2.19 -23.35
C SER A 300 13.25 0.76 -22.80
N THR A 301 14.01 0.41 -21.76
CA THR A 301 14.02 -0.89 -21.12
C THR A 301 12.66 -1.22 -20.46
N LEU A 302 11.94 -0.20 -19.97
CA LEU A 302 10.67 -0.36 -19.27
C LEU A 302 9.43 -0.22 -20.17
N ILE A 303 9.58 0.08 -21.45
CA ILE A 303 8.45 0.08 -22.37
C ILE A 303 7.86 -1.32 -22.50
N GLY A 304 6.54 -1.43 -22.34
CA GLY A 304 5.82 -2.70 -22.31
C GLY A 304 5.83 -3.41 -20.95
N SER A 305 6.40 -2.80 -19.91
CA SER A 305 6.39 -3.32 -18.54
C SER A 305 5.03 -3.17 -17.88
N TRP A 306 4.78 -3.94 -16.83
CA TRP A 306 3.50 -3.95 -16.14
C TRP A 306 3.63 -3.61 -14.64
N TYR A 307 2.64 -2.90 -14.11
CA TYR A 307 2.52 -2.66 -12.66
C TYR A 307 1.05 -2.55 -12.24
N PRO A 308 0.70 -2.93 -11.00
CA PRO A 308 -0.63 -2.74 -10.46
C PRO A 308 -0.81 -1.30 -9.96
N ALA A 309 -2.00 -0.75 -10.11
CA ALA A 309 -2.36 0.58 -9.62
C ALA A 309 -3.82 0.61 -9.16
N MET A 310 -4.18 1.62 -8.39
CA MET A 310 -5.58 1.90 -8.06
C MET A 310 -6.41 2.12 -9.33
N SER A 311 -7.69 1.76 -9.27
CA SER A 311 -8.58 1.93 -10.41
C SER A 311 -8.66 3.38 -10.88
N ARG A 312 -8.16 3.64 -12.09
CA ARG A 312 -8.16 4.98 -12.68
C ARG A 312 -9.57 5.54 -12.87
N THR A 313 -10.54 4.66 -13.10
CA THR A 313 -11.94 5.07 -13.27
C THR A 313 -12.51 5.63 -11.97
N HIS A 314 -12.26 4.98 -10.83
CA HIS A 314 -12.76 5.43 -9.53
C HIS A 314 -12.02 6.68 -9.04
N ASN A 315 -10.73 6.76 -9.32
CA ASN A 315 -9.86 7.85 -8.83
C ASN A 315 -9.99 9.17 -9.64
N ALA A 316 -10.60 9.13 -10.84
CA ALA A 316 -10.67 10.29 -11.73
C ALA A 316 -11.39 11.49 -11.12
N TYR A 317 -12.52 11.26 -10.43
CA TYR A 317 -13.28 12.32 -9.76
C TYR A 317 -12.45 12.98 -8.64
N PHE A 318 -11.82 12.18 -7.79
CA PHE A 318 -10.98 12.65 -6.71
C PHE A 318 -9.83 13.51 -7.21
N ASN A 319 -9.08 13.01 -8.19
CA ASN A 319 -7.95 13.73 -8.77
C ASN A 319 -8.36 15.09 -9.35
N LYS A 320 -9.49 15.13 -10.04
CA LYS A 320 -10.04 16.37 -10.62
C LYS A 320 -10.47 17.36 -9.53
N LYS A 321 -11.22 16.90 -8.52
CA LYS A 321 -11.71 17.75 -7.43
C LYS A 321 -10.55 18.24 -6.56
N TYR A 322 -9.62 17.36 -6.20
CA TYR A 322 -8.45 17.71 -5.41
C TYR A 322 -7.60 18.77 -6.12
N HIS A 323 -7.31 18.56 -7.41
CA HIS A 323 -6.56 19.54 -8.20
C HIS A 323 -7.27 20.90 -8.28
N ALA A 324 -8.59 20.91 -8.46
CA ALA A 324 -9.36 22.14 -8.50
C ALA A 324 -9.35 22.92 -7.17
N LEU A 325 -9.33 22.22 -6.04
CA LEU A 325 -9.32 22.84 -4.70
C LEU A 325 -7.93 23.31 -4.26
N PHE A 326 -6.89 22.52 -4.55
CA PHE A 326 -5.56 22.72 -3.97
C PHE A 326 -4.49 23.11 -4.98
N ASN A 327 -4.83 23.15 -6.29
CA ASN A 327 -3.91 23.42 -7.41
C ASN A 327 -2.69 22.48 -7.46
N GLU A 328 -2.86 21.26 -6.94
CA GLU A 328 -1.86 20.19 -6.91
C GLU A 328 -2.53 18.88 -7.32
N TYR A 329 -1.79 17.97 -7.97
CA TYR A 329 -2.26 16.61 -8.17
C TYR A 329 -2.03 15.80 -6.89
N PRO A 330 -3.06 15.05 -6.44
CA PRO A 330 -2.91 14.25 -5.23
C PRO A 330 -1.94 13.10 -5.45
N GLN A 331 -1.25 12.72 -4.38
CA GLN A 331 -0.59 11.43 -4.36
C GLN A 331 -1.62 10.32 -4.12
N SER A 332 -1.36 9.12 -4.65
CA SER A 332 -2.26 7.96 -4.53
C SER A 332 -2.63 7.66 -3.07
N LEU A 333 -1.70 7.87 -2.14
CA LEU A 333 -1.90 7.73 -0.70
C LEU A 333 -3.08 8.57 -0.16
N TYR A 334 -3.35 9.75 -0.73
CA TYR A 334 -4.38 10.66 -0.21
C TYR A 334 -5.80 10.12 -0.41
N ALA A 335 -5.98 9.24 -1.41
CA ALA A 335 -7.25 8.56 -1.65
C ALA A 335 -7.71 7.72 -0.44
N PHE A 336 -6.76 7.13 0.30
CA PHE A 336 -7.09 6.32 1.48
C PHE A 336 -7.65 7.15 2.63
N ALA A 337 -7.21 8.39 2.80
CA ALA A 337 -7.79 9.28 3.82
C ALA A 337 -9.24 9.66 3.46
N TYR A 338 -9.52 9.88 2.18
CA TYR A 338 -10.88 10.09 1.71
C TYR A 338 -11.76 8.87 1.99
N ASP A 339 -11.30 7.67 1.60
CA ASP A 339 -12.05 6.43 1.78
C ASP A 339 -12.25 6.06 3.26
N ALA A 340 -11.26 6.31 4.12
CA ALA A 340 -11.38 6.11 5.56
C ALA A 340 -12.45 7.01 6.18
N VAL A 341 -12.55 8.27 5.75
CA VAL A 341 -13.61 9.19 6.19
C VAL A 341 -14.97 8.79 5.62
N ALA A 342 -15.03 8.32 4.38
CA ALA A 342 -16.26 7.79 3.79
C ALA A 342 -16.77 6.56 4.56
N LEU A 343 -15.85 5.65 4.94
CA LEU A 343 -16.14 4.51 5.81
C LEU A 343 -16.68 4.97 7.17
N ALA A 344 -15.99 5.91 7.83
CA ALA A 344 -16.44 6.47 9.12
C ALA A 344 -17.81 7.13 9.00
N SER A 345 -18.10 7.80 7.87
CA SER A 345 -19.42 8.38 7.62
C SER A 345 -20.51 7.30 7.45
N ALA A 346 -20.20 6.18 6.84
CA ALA A 346 -21.12 5.04 6.74
C ALA A 346 -21.40 4.43 8.12
N LEU A 347 -20.38 4.27 8.94
CA LEU A 347 -20.51 3.81 10.34
C LEU A 347 -21.36 4.76 11.18
N ALA A 348 -21.11 6.08 11.05
CA ALA A 348 -21.85 7.12 11.76
C ALA A 348 -23.36 7.15 11.40
N ARG A 349 -23.71 6.79 10.15
CA ARG A 349 -25.12 6.71 9.70
C ARG A 349 -25.82 5.44 10.19
N ASN A 350 -25.10 4.32 10.18
CA ASN A 350 -25.65 3.01 10.48
C ASN A 350 -25.60 2.68 11.97
N ASN A 351 -24.77 3.40 12.75
CA ASN A 351 -24.54 3.21 14.19
C ASN A 351 -24.47 1.73 14.60
N PRO A 352 -23.53 0.94 14.05
CA PRO A 352 -23.46 -0.49 14.30
C PRO A 352 -23.10 -0.77 15.75
N ALA A 353 -23.69 -1.82 16.33
CA ALA A 353 -23.35 -2.25 17.69
C ALA A 353 -21.91 -2.78 17.80
N ASP A 354 -21.37 -3.30 16.71
CA ASP A 354 -20.00 -3.80 16.59
C ASP A 354 -19.33 -3.12 15.39
N ILE A 355 -18.41 -2.19 15.68
CA ILE A 355 -17.70 -1.42 14.66
C ILE A 355 -16.67 -2.32 13.94
N ASP A 356 -15.98 -3.21 14.65
CA ASP A 356 -15.00 -4.12 14.06
C ASP A 356 -15.66 -5.06 13.03
N ALA A 357 -16.82 -5.63 13.36
CA ALA A 357 -17.59 -6.45 12.43
C ALA A 357 -18.09 -5.66 11.22
N ALA A 358 -18.48 -4.39 11.42
CA ALA A 358 -18.92 -3.52 10.33
C ALA A 358 -17.76 -3.08 9.40
N ILE A 359 -16.56 -2.91 9.94
CA ILE A 359 -15.34 -2.61 9.15
C ILE A 359 -14.90 -3.82 8.32
N THR A 360 -15.01 -5.05 8.88
CA THR A 360 -14.49 -6.28 8.27
C THR A 360 -15.54 -7.04 7.45
N THR A 361 -16.54 -6.35 6.90
CA THR A 361 -17.57 -6.98 6.07
C THR A 361 -16.96 -7.66 4.84
N GLY A 362 -17.39 -8.91 4.55
CA GLY A 362 -16.86 -9.72 3.45
C GLY A 362 -17.11 -9.13 2.06
N ASP A 363 -18.20 -8.36 1.89
CA ASP A 363 -18.55 -7.69 0.63
C ASP A 363 -17.61 -6.51 0.32
N GLY A 364 -17.00 -5.92 1.34
CA GLY A 364 -16.12 -4.77 1.21
C GLY A 364 -16.85 -3.46 0.89
N PHE A 365 -16.09 -2.51 0.38
CA PHE A 365 -16.52 -1.14 0.11
C PHE A 365 -16.08 -0.71 -1.29
N VAL A 366 -16.79 0.26 -1.85
CA VAL A 366 -16.39 0.94 -3.09
C VAL A 366 -16.07 2.38 -2.75
N GLY A 367 -14.80 2.73 -2.88
CA GLY A 367 -14.29 4.08 -2.63
C GLY A 367 -13.66 4.70 -3.87
N ILE A 368 -13.01 5.84 -3.67
CA ILE A 368 -12.25 6.50 -4.74
C ILE A 368 -10.91 5.79 -5.02
N SER A 369 -10.37 5.00 -4.08
CA SER A 369 -9.23 4.11 -4.32
C SER A 369 -9.60 2.87 -5.17
N GLY A 370 -10.87 2.67 -5.42
CA GLY A 370 -11.45 1.50 -6.06
C GLY A 370 -12.24 0.66 -5.07
N MET A 371 -12.49 -0.60 -5.43
CA MET A 371 -13.11 -1.54 -4.51
C MET A 371 -12.05 -2.08 -3.54
N PHE A 372 -12.37 -2.08 -2.25
CA PHE A 372 -11.52 -2.62 -1.20
C PHE A 372 -12.34 -3.35 -0.12
N ARG A 373 -11.71 -4.26 0.58
CA ARG A 373 -12.23 -4.85 1.82
C ARG A 373 -11.15 -4.93 2.87
N ILE A 374 -11.57 -4.88 4.12
CA ILE A 374 -10.72 -5.04 5.28
C ILE A 374 -10.99 -6.43 5.86
N LEU A 375 -9.93 -7.19 6.11
CA LEU A 375 -10.00 -8.56 6.59
C LEU A 375 -9.94 -8.62 8.11
N PRO A 376 -10.47 -9.70 8.74
CA PRO A 376 -10.42 -9.86 10.20
C PRO A 376 -9.00 -9.92 10.78
N ASP A 377 -7.98 -10.26 9.97
CA ASP A 377 -6.57 -10.24 10.37
C ASP A 377 -5.93 -8.85 10.32
N GLY A 378 -6.72 -7.80 10.03
CA GLY A 378 -6.32 -6.41 9.96
C GLY A 378 -5.77 -5.97 8.61
N LYS A 379 -5.51 -6.90 7.68
CA LYS A 379 -5.08 -6.55 6.33
C LYS A 379 -6.24 -6.03 5.49
N ASN A 380 -5.91 -5.37 4.41
CA ASN A 380 -6.88 -5.00 3.39
C ASN A 380 -6.57 -5.68 2.05
N GLU A 381 -7.57 -5.75 1.21
CA GLU A 381 -7.46 -6.13 -0.18
C GLU A 381 -8.07 -5.05 -1.06
N HIS A 382 -7.37 -4.69 -2.15
CA HIS A 382 -7.86 -3.77 -3.18
C HIS A 382 -8.02 -4.48 -4.52
N SER A 383 -9.03 -4.10 -5.25
CA SER A 383 -9.13 -4.45 -6.66
C SER A 383 -8.28 -3.46 -7.48
N LEU A 384 -7.21 -3.96 -8.10
CA LEU A 384 -6.19 -3.15 -8.78
C LEU A 384 -6.25 -3.33 -10.29
N ASP A 385 -6.17 -2.21 -11.03
CA ASP A 385 -5.87 -2.22 -12.47
C ASP A 385 -4.45 -2.76 -12.70
N ILE A 386 -4.22 -3.40 -13.85
CA ILE A 386 -2.85 -3.61 -14.35
C ILE A 386 -2.59 -2.57 -15.45
N ILE A 387 -1.51 -1.88 -15.27
CA ILE A 387 -1.06 -0.81 -16.16
C ILE A 387 0.12 -1.30 -17.00
N GLU A 388 0.11 -0.99 -18.29
CA GLU A 388 1.27 -1.15 -19.17
C GLU A 388 1.91 0.21 -19.44
N VAL A 389 3.23 0.27 -19.29
CA VAL A 389 4.05 1.44 -19.64
C VAL A 389 4.21 1.50 -21.16
N THR A 390 3.70 2.55 -21.80
CA THR A 390 3.87 2.77 -23.23
C THR A 390 4.59 4.09 -23.53
N ARG A 391 5.11 4.27 -24.73
CA ARG A 391 5.77 5.52 -25.16
C ARG A 391 4.82 6.71 -25.11
N SER A 392 3.54 6.49 -25.39
CA SER A 392 2.49 7.53 -25.39
C SER A 392 1.91 7.83 -24.02
N GLY A 393 2.29 7.06 -22.99
CA GLY A 393 1.78 7.11 -21.63
C GLY A 393 1.29 5.74 -21.18
N ASP A 394 0.84 5.67 -19.95
CA ASP A 394 0.43 4.44 -19.31
C ASP A 394 -1.00 4.04 -19.69
N VAL A 395 -1.23 2.77 -19.98
CA VAL A 395 -2.52 2.23 -20.44
C VAL A 395 -3.00 1.11 -19.51
N VAL A 396 -4.28 1.11 -19.16
CA VAL A 396 -4.91 -0.01 -18.44
C VAL A 396 -5.04 -1.20 -19.39
N VAL A 397 -4.36 -2.32 -19.09
CA VAL A 397 -4.39 -3.55 -19.88
C VAL A 397 -5.21 -4.66 -19.24
N ASP A 398 -5.50 -4.55 -17.95
CA ASP A 398 -6.41 -5.43 -17.22
C ASP A 398 -7.10 -4.62 -16.11
N PRO A 399 -8.38 -4.28 -16.27
CA PRO A 399 -9.07 -3.44 -15.30
C PRO A 399 -9.31 -4.17 -13.98
N ALA A 400 -9.42 -3.40 -12.91
CA ALA A 400 -9.77 -3.86 -11.58
C ALA A 400 -11.07 -4.68 -11.59
N ALA A 401 -11.09 -5.79 -10.87
CA ALA A 401 -12.26 -6.64 -10.75
C ALA A 401 -13.40 -5.87 -10.06
N LYS A 402 -14.65 -6.13 -10.48
CA LYS A 402 -15.86 -5.50 -9.93
C LYS A 402 -16.46 -6.26 -8.74
N LYS A 403 -15.85 -7.38 -8.35
CA LYS A 403 -16.24 -8.20 -7.20
C LYS A 403 -14.99 -8.85 -6.63
N PHE A 404 -14.92 -8.97 -5.31
CA PHE A 404 -13.97 -9.89 -4.70
C PHE A 404 -14.43 -11.32 -5.00
N SER A 405 -13.52 -12.14 -5.49
CA SER A 405 -13.73 -13.59 -5.48
C SER A 405 -13.70 -14.09 -4.02
N ALA A 406 -14.32 -15.23 -3.75
CA ALA A 406 -14.00 -15.97 -2.53
C ALA A 406 -12.48 -16.11 -2.45
N ALA A 407 -11.89 -15.78 -1.30
CA ALA A 407 -10.46 -15.88 -1.12
C ALA A 407 -10.00 -17.26 -1.56
N LEU A 408 -9.11 -17.32 -2.56
CA LEU A 408 -8.37 -18.55 -2.82
C LEU A 408 -7.64 -18.90 -1.53
N PRO A 409 -7.59 -20.17 -1.13
CA PRO A 409 -6.84 -20.56 0.05
C PRO A 409 -5.41 -20.00 -0.11
N GLU A 410 -5.05 -19.11 0.79
CA GLU A 410 -3.71 -18.54 0.78
C GLU A 410 -2.72 -19.67 1.04
N ASN A 411 -1.75 -19.88 0.15
CA ASN A 411 -0.70 -20.84 0.38
C ASN A 411 0.00 -20.50 1.69
N SER A 412 -0.04 -21.43 2.65
CA SER A 412 0.66 -21.22 3.92
C SER A 412 2.17 -21.12 3.69
N PRO A 413 2.94 -20.51 4.60
CA PRO A 413 4.40 -20.55 4.51
C PRO A 413 4.96 -21.97 4.36
N GLU A 414 4.35 -22.95 5.01
CA GLU A 414 4.71 -24.35 4.94
C GLU A 414 4.46 -24.96 3.57
N SER A 415 3.32 -24.68 2.93
CA SER A 415 3.00 -25.17 1.58
C SER A 415 3.91 -24.52 0.54
N ALA A 416 4.24 -23.24 0.70
CA ALA A 416 5.21 -22.55 -0.14
C ALA A 416 6.61 -23.17 0.03
N ALA A 417 7.06 -23.40 1.25
CA ALA A 417 8.35 -24.03 1.52
C ALA A 417 8.43 -25.43 0.89
N GLN A 418 7.39 -26.26 1.01
CA GLN A 418 7.32 -27.57 0.38
C GLN A 418 7.44 -27.49 -1.15
N ALA A 419 6.74 -26.56 -1.79
CA ALA A 419 6.79 -26.39 -3.25
C ALA A 419 8.18 -26.01 -3.76
N TYR A 420 9.00 -25.41 -2.91
CA TYR A 420 10.37 -24.95 -3.25
C TYR A 420 11.48 -25.84 -2.72
N ASP A 421 11.22 -26.86 -1.89
CA ASP A 421 12.25 -27.74 -1.33
C ASP A 421 13.06 -28.47 -2.40
N ALA A 422 12.43 -28.94 -3.48
CA ALA A 422 13.12 -29.66 -4.54
C ALA A 422 13.98 -28.75 -5.43
N VAL A 423 13.52 -27.51 -5.66
CA VAL A 423 14.19 -26.54 -6.52
C VAL A 423 14.10 -25.15 -5.87
N PRO A 424 14.96 -24.85 -4.89
CA PRO A 424 14.98 -23.54 -4.26
C PRO A 424 15.43 -22.43 -5.23
N PRO A 425 15.01 -21.17 -5.03
CA PRO A 425 15.50 -20.06 -5.82
C PRO A 425 16.98 -19.79 -5.52
N MET A 426 17.73 -19.30 -6.51
CA MET A 426 19.04 -18.73 -6.28
C MET A 426 18.90 -17.41 -5.52
N ILE A 427 19.71 -17.21 -4.48
CA ILE A 427 19.70 -16.01 -3.64
C ILE A 427 21.03 -15.28 -3.79
N PHE A 428 20.97 -13.98 -4.04
CA PHE A 428 22.11 -13.08 -4.20
C PHE A 428 22.00 -11.90 -3.23
N GLY A 429 23.14 -11.37 -2.79
CA GLY A 429 23.23 -10.15 -1.99
C GLY A 429 22.77 -10.27 -0.53
N LYS A 430 22.42 -11.49 -0.08
CA LYS A 430 22.06 -11.82 1.31
C LYS A 430 22.45 -13.25 1.63
N ASP A 431 22.74 -13.54 2.91
CA ASP A 431 22.97 -14.93 3.36
C ASP A 431 21.75 -15.79 3.00
N LYS A 432 22.03 -16.94 2.35
CA LYS A 432 20.99 -17.83 1.83
C LYS A 432 20.09 -18.35 2.94
N SER A 433 20.67 -18.83 4.05
CA SER A 433 19.90 -19.44 5.14
C SER A 433 19.05 -18.40 5.87
N GLU A 434 19.56 -17.17 6.01
CA GLU A 434 18.79 -16.05 6.56
C GLU A 434 17.63 -15.68 5.65
N ALA A 435 17.88 -15.50 4.36
CA ALA A 435 16.84 -15.18 3.38
C ALA A 435 15.75 -16.26 3.33
N GLU A 436 16.14 -17.54 3.31
CA GLU A 436 15.17 -18.65 3.33
C GLU A 436 14.30 -18.62 4.59
N ARG A 437 14.87 -18.41 5.78
CA ARG A 437 14.10 -18.26 7.03
C ARG A 437 13.12 -17.08 6.96
N LEU A 438 13.55 -15.97 6.39
CA LEU A 438 12.70 -14.78 6.26
C LEU A 438 11.58 -14.98 5.25
N ILE A 439 11.80 -15.68 4.14
CA ILE A 439 10.84 -15.87 3.05
C ILE A 439 9.92 -17.06 3.33
N PHE A 440 10.48 -18.20 3.73
CA PHE A 440 9.77 -19.49 3.84
C PHE A 440 9.50 -19.92 5.29
N GLY A 441 9.96 -19.17 6.28
CA GLY A 441 9.84 -19.55 7.70
C GLY A 441 10.88 -20.60 8.16
N ARG A 442 11.62 -21.23 7.24
CA ARG A 442 12.67 -22.23 7.49
C ARG A 442 13.69 -22.25 6.36
N THR A 443 14.81 -22.93 6.56
CA THR A 443 15.72 -23.28 5.48
C THR A 443 15.11 -24.38 4.60
N LEU A 444 15.37 -24.31 3.30
CA LEU A 444 14.88 -25.31 2.34
C LEU A 444 15.79 -26.54 2.31
N ALA A 445 15.23 -27.70 2.00
CA ALA A 445 15.95 -28.98 2.05
C ALA A 445 16.86 -29.25 0.84
N GLY A 446 16.64 -28.56 -0.28
CA GLY A 446 17.38 -28.78 -1.52
C GLY A 446 18.79 -28.21 -1.47
N ASN A 447 19.80 -29.08 -1.64
CA ASN A 447 21.17 -28.69 -1.94
C ASN A 447 21.33 -28.60 -3.46
N TYR A 448 21.17 -27.40 -4.03
CA TYR A 448 21.70 -27.13 -5.37
C TYR A 448 23.14 -26.64 -5.22
N ASP A 449 24.06 -27.51 -5.63
CA ASP A 449 25.44 -27.12 -5.91
C ASP A 449 25.43 -26.31 -7.23
N TYR A 450 25.12 -25.03 -7.14
CA TYR A 450 25.43 -24.10 -8.21
C TYR A 450 26.94 -23.98 -8.23
N GLY A 451 27.61 -24.77 -9.07
CA GLY A 451 29.05 -24.88 -9.15
C GLY A 451 29.75 -23.63 -8.67
N ALA A 452 30.43 -23.75 -7.53
CA ALA A 452 31.18 -22.67 -6.89
C ALA A 452 31.95 -21.89 -7.97
N PRO A 453 31.99 -20.54 -7.91
CA PRO A 453 32.98 -19.83 -8.69
C PRO A 453 34.32 -20.42 -8.32
N ALA A 454 35.06 -20.92 -9.33
CA ALA A 454 36.38 -21.55 -9.15
C ALA A 454 37.22 -20.62 -8.28
N ASP A 455 37.74 -21.18 -7.21
CA ASP A 455 38.62 -20.60 -6.22
C ASP A 455 39.43 -19.40 -6.70
N GLY A 456 39.15 -18.24 -6.15
CA GLY A 456 39.94 -17.04 -6.19
C GLY A 456 40.18 -16.56 -4.77
N GLN A 457 41.24 -17.13 -4.14
CA GLN A 457 42.01 -16.59 -3.02
C GLN A 457 41.24 -15.84 -1.92
N ASP A 458 41.11 -16.53 -0.82
CA ASP A 458 40.98 -16.02 0.55
C ASP A 458 41.97 -14.86 0.78
N ASN A 459 41.45 -13.63 0.78
CA ASN A 459 42.12 -12.47 1.34
C ASN A 459 41.28 -11.97 2.50
N GLY A 460 41.67 -12.48 3.69
CA GLY A 460 41.23 -11.97 4.98
C GLY A 460 41.30 -10.45 5.06
N GLY A 461 40.17 -9.81 5.13
CA GLY A 461 39.97 -8.39 5.39
C GLY A 461 38.81 -8.21 6.33
N GLY A 462 39.04 -8.46 7.63
CA GLY A 462 38.09 -8.11 8.67
C GLY A 462 37.82 -6.61 8.66
N TYR A 463 36.56 -6.22 8.43
CA TYR A 463 36.03 -4.91 8.80
C TYR A 463 35.03 -5.09 9.92
N GLY A 464 35.56 -4.97 11.17
CA GLY A 464 34.72 -4.65 12.30
C GLY A 464 34.16 -3.23 12.15
N PHE A 465 32.87 -3.09 12.27
CA PHE A 465 32.24 -1.84 12.63
C PHE A 465 31.39 -2.06 13.87
N SER A 466 31.91 -1.49 15.01
CA SER A 466 31.16 -1.16 16.20
C SER A 466 30.38 0.13 15.94
N PHE A 467 29.21 0.25 16.60
CA PHE A 467 28.24 1.30 16.78
C PHE A 467 27.13 1.39 15.76
#